data_abb80370b0a788946f71be14949d325c
#
_entry.id   abb80370b0a788946f71be14949d325c
#
_cell.length_a   1.000
_cell.length_b   1.000
_cell.length_c   1.000
_cell.angle_alpha   90.00
_cell.angle_beta   90.00
_cell.angle_gamma   90.00
#
_symmetry.space_group_name_H-M   'P 1'
#
loop_
_entity.id
_entity.type
_entity.pdbx_description
1 polymer ?
#
loop_
_entity_poly.entity_id
_entity_poly.type
_entity_poly.pdbx_seq_one_letter_code
_entity_poly.pdbx_strand_id
1 'polypeptide(L)'
;MEAEFLTADTALPPCLPLPWAMLGLPVSSTAKVMYARLLDAALAAGAEDANGIIFARCPIAELAGALGRSAMTVKRALRELEDAGLLLRVRQGFGEPNKIYVLIPRDEQKQDCGQTPKLL
;
A
#
# COMPACT_ATOMS: atom_id res chain seq x y z
N MET A 1 12.31 -15.77 16.26
CA MET A 1 12.91 -14.77 15.39
C MET A 1 14.12 -14.14 16.02
N GLU A 2 15.18 -14.01 15.26
CA GLU A 2 16.37 -13.36 15.75
C GLU A 2 16.54 -12.01 15.12
N ALA A 3 17.07 -11.09 15.87
CA ALA A 3 17.29 -9.74 15.39
C ALA A 3 18.75 -9.38 15.57
N GLU A 4 19.24 -8.53 14.72
CA GLU A 4 20.64 -8.11 14.80
C GLU A 4 20.72 -6.60 14.74
N PHE A 5 21.82 -6.05 15.20
CA PHE A 5 21.97 -4.60 15.16
C PHE A 5 22.16 -4.12 13.72
N LEU A 6 21.60 -2.97 13.44
CA LEU A 6 21.80 -2.35 12.15
C LEU A 6 23.19 -1.73 12.10
N THR A 7 23.96 -2.07 11.08
CA THR A 7 25.27 -1.47 10.88
C THR A 7 25.34 -0.93 9.46
N ALA A 8 26.41 -0.25 9.15
CA ALA A 8 26.56 0.32 7.82
C ALA A 8 26.60 -0.75 6.74
N ASP A 9 26.98 -1.99 7.11
CA ASP A 9 27.06 -3.05 6.14
C ASP A 9 25.84 -3.94 6.09
N THR A 10 24.83 -3.64 6.87
CA THR A 10 23.65 -4.50 6.93
C THR A 10 22.84 -4.42 5.65
N ALA A 11 22.52 -5.57 5.07
CA ALA A 11 21.61 -5.63 3.94
C ALA A 11 20.21 -5.78 4.48
N LEU A 12 19.31 -4.89 4.09
CA LEU A 12 17.96 -4.94 4.59
C LEU A 12 17.16 -6.08 3.98
N PRO A 13 16.33 -6.75 4.77
CA PRO A 13 15.44 -7.76 4.21
C PRO A 13 14.37 -7.04 3.40
N PRO A 14 13.55 -7.80 2.66
CA PRO A 14 12.45 -7.19 1.91
C PRO A 14 11.58 -6.35 2.84
N CYS A 15 11.19 -5.18 2.36
CA CYS A 15 10.42 -4.22 3.15
C CYS A 15 9.21 -3.76 2.37
N LEU A 16 8.21 -3.26 3.09
CA LEU A 16 7.04 -2.69 2.43
C LEU A 16 7.27 -1.20 2.20
N PRO A 17 6.86 -0.70 1.03
CA PRO A 17 6.99 0.74 0.76
C PRO A 17 5.83 1.49 1.42
N LEU A 18 6.15 2.49 2.19
CA LEU A 18 5.13 3.33 2.80
C LEU A 18 5.52 4.78 2.55
N PRO A 19 4.80 5.47 1.66
CA PRO A 19 5.13 6.87 1.39
C PRO A 19 5.01 7.71 2.66
N TRP A 20 5.93 8.62 2.87
CA TRP A 20 5.94 9.44 4.07
C TRP A 20 4.63 10.22 4.22
N ALA A 21 4.02 10.65 3.12
CA ALA A 21 2.77 11.39 3.20
C ALA A 21 1.66 10.62 3.89
N MET A 22 1.74 9.27 3.87
CA MET A 22 0.72 8.46 4.53
C MET A 22 0.74 8.61 6.04
N LEU A 23 1.90 8.95 6.60
CA LEU A 23 2.02 8.99 8.05
C LEU A 23 1.12 10.03 8.71
N GLY A 24 0.89 11.13 8.01
CA GLY A 24 0.07 12.20 8.56
C GLY A 24 -1.40 12.13 8.22
N LEU A 25 -1.82 11.12 7.47
CA LEU A 25 -3.21 11.05 7.06
C LEU A 25 -4.09 10.46 8.15
N PRO A 26 -5.36 10.88 8.22
CA PRO A 26 -6.25 10.46 9.29
C PRO A 26 -6.86 9.09 9.01
N VAL A 27 -6.04 8.08 8.79
CA VAL A 27 -6.49 6.72 8.65
C VAL A 27 -5.76 5.88 9.69
N SER A 28 -6.31 4.73 10.01
CA SER A 28 -5.76 3.89 11.07
C SER A 28 -4.40 3.32 10.69
N SER A 29 -3.64 2.90 11.67
CA SER A 29 -2.36 2.27 11.42
C SER A 29 -2.53 0.99 10.61
N THR A 30 -3.58 0.23 10.87
CA THR A 30 -3.85 -0.97 10.09
C THR A 30 -4.07 -0.61 8.62
N ALA A 31 -4.79 0.48 8.37
CA ALA A 31 -5.02 0.91 6.98
C ALA A 31 -3.71 1.32 6.33
N LYS A 32 -2.82 1.97 7.06
CA LYS A 32 -1.53 2.38 6.50
C LYS A 32 -0.68 1.17 6.14
N VAL A 33 -0.66 0.17 7.00
CA VAL A 33 0.11 -1.05 6.70
C VAL A 33 -0.51 -1.78 5.52
N MET A 34 -1.84 -1.83 5.46
CA MET A 34 -2.50 -2.45 4.33
C MET A 34 -2.20 -1.72 3.03
N TYR A 35 -2.17 -0.39 3.08
CA TYR A 35 -1.82 0.40 1.91
C TYR A 35 -0.42 0.01 1.41
N ALA A 36 0.54 -0.09 2.33
CA ALA A 36 1.89 -0.47 1.96
C ALA A 36 1.94 -1.86 1.34
N ARG A 37 1.15 -2.78 1.87
CA ARG A 37 1.10 -4.12 1.35
C ARG A 37 0.52 -4.15 -0.07
N LEU A 38 -0.54 -3.37 -0.28
CA LEU A 38 -1.17 -3.31 -1.60
C LEU A 38 -0.26 -2.64 -2.63
N LEU A 39 0.44 -1.61 -2.21
CA LEU A 39 1.38 -0.94 -3.09
C LEU A 39 2.50 -1.89 -3.50
N ASP A 40 3.02 -2.63 -2.53
CA ASP A 40 4.07 -3.60 -2.80
C ASP A 40 3.57 -4.67 -3.77
N ALA A 41 2.35 -5.16 -3.57
CA ALA A 41 1.79 -6.18 -4.44
C ALA A 41 1.59 -5.66 -5.86
N ALA A 42 1.14 -4.43 -5.99
CA ALA A 42 0.93 -3.84 -7.30
C ALA A 42 2.24 -3.68 -8.05
N LEU A 43 3.27 -3.23 -7.35
CA LEU A 43 4.57 -3.05 -7.97
C LEU A 43 5.20 -4.39 -8.35
N ALA A 44 5.02 -5.40 -7.51
CA ALA A 44 5.60 -6.71 -7.78
C ALA A 44 4.91 -7.40 -8.95
N ALA A 45 3.59 -7.27 -9.04
CA ALA A 45 2.86 -7.92 -10.11
C ALA A 45 3.06 -7.22 -11.45
N GLY A 46 3.20 -5.90 -11.42
CA GLY A 46 3.40 -5.15 -12.65
C GLY A 46 2.26 -5.23 -13.63
N ALA A 47 1.06 -5.61 -13.17
CA ALA A 47 -0.08 -5.73 -14.07
C ALA A 47 -0.61 -4.34 -14.42
N GLU A 48 -0.92 -4.11 -15.68
CA GLU A 48 -1.39 -2.82 -16.13
C GLU A 48 -2.71 -2.96 -16.85
N ASP A 49 -3.54 -1.95 -16.74
CA ASP A 49 -4.79 -1.95 -17.50
C ASP A 49 -4.54 -1.34 -18.88
N ALA A 50 -5.61 -1.12 -19.64
CA ALA A 50 -5.48 -0.61 -20.99
C ALA A 50 -4.88 0.78 -21.05
N ASN A 51 -4.92 1.51 -19.97
CA ASN A 51 -4.38 2.87 -19.91
C ASN A 51 -2.98 2.91 -19.30
N GLY A 52 -2.38 1.77 -19.05
CA GLY A 52 -1.05 1.72 -18.47
C GLY A 52 -1.01 1.95 -16.98
N ILE A 53 -2.15 1.84 -16.31
CA ILE A 53 -2.19 2.06 -14.87
C ILE A 53 -2.05 0.74 -14.15
N ILE A 54 -1.17 0.70 -13.18
CA ILE A 54 -0.86 -0.51 -12.44
C ILE A 54 -1.93 -0.78 -11.38
N PHE A 55 -2.31 -2.04 -11.24
CA PHE A 55 -3.28 -2.44 -10.24
C PHE A 55 -2.87 -3.77 -9.59
N ALA A 56 -3.51 -4.09 -8.47
CA ALA A 56 -3.28 -5.33 -7.77
C ALA A 56 -4.58 -6.13 -7.71
N ARG A 57 -4.46 -7.44 -7.64
CA ARG A 57 -5.59 -8.32 -7.39
C ARG A 57 -5.26 -9.05 -6.10
N CYS A 58 -5.89 -8.64 -5.01
CA CYS A 58 -5.62 -9.22 -3.71
C CYS A 58 -6.93 -9.60 -3.05
N PRO A 59 -7.26 -10.88 -3.05
CA PRO A 59 -8.46 -11.33 -2.35
C PRO A 59 -8.36 -11.00 -0.86
N ILE A 60 -9.51 -10.78 -0.24
CA ILE A 60 -9.54 -10.41 1.17
C ILE A 60 -8.88 -11.48 2.05
N ALA A 61 -9.08 -12.75 1.72
CA ALA A 61 -8.47 -13.82 2.52
C ALA A 61 -6.96 -13.74 2.46
N GLU A 62 -6.40 -13.38 1.30
CA GLU A 62 -4.98 -13.27 1.16
C GLU A 62 -4.44 -12.10 1.96
N LEU A 63 -5.14 -10.98 1.94
CA LEU A 63 -4.73 -9.82 2.72
C LEU A 63 -4.81 -10.12 4.21
N ALA A 64 -5.86 -10.80 4.62
CA ALA A 64 -6.03 -11.14 6.02
C ALA A 64 -4.87 -12.01 6.51
N GLY A 65 -4.48 -13.00 5.69
CA GLY A 65 -3.35 -13.84 6.04
C GLY A 65 -2.04 -13.07 6.08
N ALA A 66 -1.84 -12.19 5.11
CA ALA A 66 -0.59 -11.44 5.04
C ALA A 66 -0.43 -10.46 6.21
N LEU A 67 -1.55 -9.89 6.67
CA LEU A 67 -1.50 -8.91 7.74
C LEU A 67 -1.71 -9.52 9.12
N GLY A 68 -2.06 -10.79 9.19
CA GLY A 68 -2.34 -11.42 10.46
C GLY A 68 -3.57 -10.84 11.13
N ARG A 69 -4.58 -10.45 10.33
CA ARG A 69 -5.80 -9.84 10.83
C ARG A 69 -7.02 -10.56 10.30
N SER A 70 -8.17 -10.32 10.92
CA SER A 70 -9.42 -10.96 10.48
C SER A 70 -9.91 -10.35 9.18
N ALA A 71 -10.78 -11.06 8.50
CA ALA A 71 -11.37 -10.56 7.27
C ALA A 71 -12.16 -9.27 7.52
N MET A 72 -12.81 -9.18 8.68
CA MET A 72 -13.57 -7.99 9.01
C MET A 72 -12.67 -6.77 9.14
N THR A 73 -11.51 -6.95 9.79
CA THR A 73 -10.55 -5.86 9.93
C THR A 73 -10.03 -5.43 8.57
N VAL A 74 -9.77 -6.39 7.68
CA VAL A 74 -9.31 -6.09 6.33
C VAL A 74 -10.36 -5.30 5.57
N LYS A 75 -11.62 -5.72 5.66
CA LYS A 75 -12.69 -5.01 4.96
C LYS A 75 -12.84 -3.58 5.45
N ARG A 76 -12.72 -3.38 6.76
CA ARG A 76 -12.78 -2.04 7.31
C ARG A 76 -11.63 -1.17 6.84
N ALA A 77 -10.44 -1.72 6.82
CA ALA A 77 -9.28 -0.96 6.38
C ALA A 77 -9.36 -0.60 4.91
N LEU A 78 -9.86 -1.52 4.08
CA LEU A 78 -10.05 -1.21 2.66
C LEU A 78 -11.06 -0.09 2.48
N ARG A 79 -12.15 -0.13 3.26
CA ARG A 79 -13.16 0.90 3.17
C ARG A 79 -12.59 2.24 3.62
N GLU A 80 -11.79 2.21 4.67
CA GLU A 80 -11.17 3.40 5.18
C GLU A 80 -10.27 4.05 4.13
N LEU A 81 -9.50 3.26 3.41
CA LEU A 81 -8.62 3.77 2.37
C LEU A 81 -9.41 4.29 1.18
N GLU A 82 -10.51 3.61 0.84
CA GLU A 82 -11.36 4.10 -0.25
C GLU A 82 -11.98 5.43 0.10
N ASP A 83 -12.47 5.56 1.33
CA ASP A 83 -13.12 6.79 1.75
C ASP A 83 -12.13 7.94 1.81
N ALA A 84 -10.86 7.65 2.03
CA ALA A 84 -9.82 8.67 2.06
C ALA A 84 -9.29 9.00 0.67
N GLY A 85 -9.77 8.31 -0.37
CA GLY A 85 -9.32 8.59 -1.73
C GLY A 85 -7.98 7.95 -2.07
N LEU A 86 -7.57 6.94 -1.31
CA LEU A 86 -6.27 6.32 -1.52
C LEU A 86 -6.35 4.97 -2.23
N LEU A 87 -7.55 4.48 -2.44
CA LEU A 87 -7.78 3.22 -3.13
C LEU A 87 -9.00 3.33 -3.99
N LEU A 88 -8.98 2.65 -5.12
CA LEU A 88 -10.15 2.50 -5.96
C LEU A 88 -10.29 1.02 -6.26
N ARG A 89 -11.41 0.43 -5.89
CA ARG A 89 -11.67 -0.97 -6.19
C ARG A 89 -12.64 -1.07 -7.34
N VAL A 90 -12.32 -1.90 -8.31
CA VAL A 90 -13.18 -2.10 -9.47
C VAL A 90 -13.58 -3.55 -9.52
N ARG A 91 -14.87 -3.82 -9.49
CA ARG A 91 -15.37 -5.17 -9.55
C ARG A 91 -15.12 -5.77 -10.90
N GLN A 92 -14.71 -7.02 -10.92
CA GLN A 92 -14.44 -7.68 -12.17
C GLN A 92 -15.56 -8.56 -12.61
N GLY A 93 -16.17 -9.24 -11.77
CA GLY A 93 -17.23 -10.14 -12.15
C GLY A 93 -17.35 -11.22 -11.13
N PHE A 94 -18.33 -12.08 -11.33
CA PHE A 94 -18.61 -13.11 -10.37
C PHE A 94 -17.43 -14.06 -10.29
N GLY A 95 -16.96 -14.30 -9.09
CA GLY A 95 -15.88 -15.24 -8.90
C GLY A 95 -14.49 -14.70 -9.12
N GLU A 96 -14.35 -13.42 -9.48
CA GLU A 96 -13.02 -12.85 -9.70
C GLU A 96 -12.68 -11.82 -8.65
N PRO A 97 -11.43 -11.74 -8.23
CA PRO A 97 -11.05 -10.71 -7.28
C PRO A 97 -11.16 -9.33 -7.92
N ASN A 98 -11.43 -8.33 -7.11
CA ASN A 98 -11.49 -6.97 -7.59
C ASN A 98 -10.12 -6.50 -8.03
N LYS A 99 -10.11 -5.59 -8.98
CA LYS A 99 -8.88 -4.86 -9.27
C LYS A 99 -8.77 -3.75 -8.26
N ILE A 100 -7.61 -3.58 -7.69
CA ILE A 100 -7.37 -2.55 -6.69
C ILE A 100 -6.33 -1.59 -7.23
N TYR A 101 -6.74 -0.34 -7.42
CA TYR A 101 -5.82 0.70 -7.86
C TYR A 101 -5.38 1.47 -6.63
N VAL A 102 -4.08 1.59 -6.44
CA VAL A 102 -3.51 2.31 -5.30
C VAL A 102 -3.20 3.72 -5.76
N LEU A 103 -3.76 4.72 -5.07
CA LEU A 103 -3.50 6.10 -5.43
C LEU A 103 -2.40 6.65 -4.53
N ILE A 104 -1.51 7.43 -5.10
CA ILE A 104 -0.35 7.93 -4.37
C ILE A 104 -0.67 9.30 -3.81
N PRO A 105 -0.62 9.47 -2.49
CA PRO A 105 -0.87 10.80 -1.93
C PRO A 105 0.28 11.73 -2.28
N ARG A 106 -0.05 12.95 -2.64
CA ARG A 106 0.94 13.96 -2.97
C ARG A 106 0.81 15.13 -2.02
N ASP A 107 1.94 15.56 -1.54
CA ASP A 107 1.99 16.73 -0.70
C ASP A 107 2.35 17.87 -1.64
N GLU A 108 1.47 18.82 -1.79
CA GLU A 108 1.72 19.88 -2.74
C GLU A 108 2.97 20.64 -2.46
N GLN A 109 3.34 20.72 -1.21
CA GLN A 109 4.53 21.43 -0.91
C GLN A 109 5.76 20.72 -1.29
N LYS A 110 5.68 19.42 -1.47
CA LYS A 110 6.84 18.70 -1.81
C LYS A 110 7.13 18.69 -3.23
N GLN A 111 6.27 19.21 -4.01
CA GLN A 111 6.54 19.14 -5.38
C GLN A 111 7.71 19.89 -5.75
N ASP A 112 8.00 20.93 -5.03
CA ASP A 112 9.11 21.63 -5.40
C ASP A 112 10.29 21.05 -4.96
N CYS A 113 10.29 20.22 -4.24
CA CYS A 113 11.42 19.82 -3.75
C CYS A 113 12.02 18.90 -4.36
N GLY A 114 11.63 18.73 -5.15
CA GLY A 114 12.32 17.89 -5.51
C GLY A 114 13.43 17.76 -4.70
N GLN A 115 13.59 18.34 -4.27
CA GLN A 115 14.59 18.27 -3.51
C GLN A 115 14.59 17.72 -2.42
N THR A 116 14.29 17.29 -2.27
CA THR A 116 14.48 16.90 -1.39
C THR A 116 15.07 16.38 -0.75
N PRO A 117 15.29 16.20 -0.87
CA PRO A 117 15.81 15.61 -0.28
C PRO A 117 16.29 15.77 0.66
N LYS A 118 16.41 16.23 0.74
CA LYS A 118 16.94 16.45 1.59
C LYS A 118 16.71 16.25 2.64
N LEU A 119 16.59 16.01 2.84
CA LEU A 119 16.47 15.84 3.83
C LEU A 119 16.79 15.30 4.60
N LEU A 120 16.95 15.08 4.68
CA LEU A 120 17.18 14.54 5.38
C LEU A 120 17.71 14.41 5.75
#